data_7b52dad28d07ad79fab5c6a2c3be06a0
#
_entry.id   7b52dad28d07ad79fab5c6a2c3be06a0
#
_cell.length_a   1.000
_cell.length_b   1.000
_cell.length_c   1.000
_cell.angle_alpha   90.00
_cell.angle_beta   90.00
_cell.angle_gamma   90.00
#
_symmetry.space_group_name_H-M   'P 1'
#
loop_
_entity.id
_entity.type
_entity.pdbx_description
1 polymer ?
#
loop_
_entity_poly.entity_id
_entity_poly.type
_entity_poly.pdbx_seq_one_letter_code
_entity_poly.pdbx_strand_id
1 'polypeptide(L)'
;MIHGNAALRAEIRRVTEWFDIKLYREAVGPLMNERMRKRLVNRESPDTRILRDAMRTASEHLDYLDYLLDHRRWLAGPGLSLADFTAAAHLSVIDYLGALDWRGHKQTKDWYAVMKSRPCFRPLLGERMEVIVPPGHYDKVDF
;
A
#
# COMPACT_ATOMS: atom_id res chain seq x y z
N MET A 1 14.81 -6.91 10.68
CA MET A 1 14.04 -6.06 9.76
C MET A 1 14.84 -4.91 9.14
N ILE A 2 15.72 -4.24 9.88
CA ILE A 2 16.74 -3.31 9.36
C ILE A 2 18.09 -4.00 9.51
N HIS A 3 18.62 -4.55 8.43
CA HIS A 3 19.81 -5.40 8.41
C HIS A 3 20.85 -4.90 7.40
N GLY A 4 22.01 -5.56 7.34
CA GLY A 4 23.07 -5.26 6.39
C GLY A 4 24.03 -4.15 6.83
N ASN A 5 24.83 -3.66 5.89
CA ASN A 5 25.80 -2.59 6.11
C ASN A 5 25.09 -1.21 6.25
N ALA A 6 25.87 -0.17 6.52
CA ALA A 6 25.32 1.17 6.74
C ALA A 6 24.51 1.70 5.55
N ALA A 7 24.98 1.47 4.32
CA ALA A 7 24.29 1.92 3.11
C ALA A 7 22.94 1.23 2.95
N LEU A 8 22.87 -0.10 3.14
CA LEU A 8 21.63 -0.84 3.06
C LEU A 8 20.63 -0.42 4.16
N ARG A 9 21.13 -0.20 5.40
CA ARG A 9 20.28 0.29 6.49
C ARG A 9 19.73 1.69 6.21
N ALA A 10 20.51 2.56 5.57
CA ALA A 10 20.05 3.88 5.14
C ALA A 10 18.96 3.77 4.06
N GLU A 11 19.17 2.90 3.06
CA GLU A 11 18.19 2.66 2.00
C GLU A 11 16.88 2.09 2.57
N ILE A 12 16.94 1.11 3.49
CA ILE A 12 15.73 0.58 4.15
C ILE A 12 14.96 1.71 4.85
N ARG A 13 15.64 2.58 5.60
CA ARG A 13 14.99 3.72 6.28
C ARG A 13 14.39 4.70 5.29
N ARG A 14 15.12 5.06 4.24
CA ARG A 14 14.66 5.98 3.19
C ARG A 14 13.38 5.47 2.51
N VAL A 15 13.35 4.19 2.14
CA VAL A 15 12.18 3.59 1.50
C VAL A 15 11.01 3.46 2.49
N THR A 16 11.29 3.09 3.75
CA THR A 16 10.26 3.06 4.80
C THR A 16 9.63 4.44 4.98
N GLU A 17 10.45 5.49 5.11
CA GLU A 17 9.98 6.86 5.30
C GLU A 17 9.18 7.37 4.08
N TRP A 18 9.55 6.95 2.87
CA TRP A 18 8.78 7.26 1.67
C TRP A 18 7.31 6.82 1.80
N PHE A 19 7.06 5.61 2.28
CA PHE A 19 5.70 5.09 2.44
C PHE A 19 5.00 5.67 3.67
N ASP A 20 5.69 5.78 4.80
CA ASP A 20 5.10 6.29 6.05
C ASP A 20 4.75 7.78 5.96
N ILE A 21 5.49 8.56 5.19
CA ILE A 21 5.28 10.01 5.12
C ILE A 21 4.68 10.40 3.78
N LYS A 22 5.37 10.11 2.67
CA LYS A 22 4.97 10.63 1.36
C LYS A 22 3.71 9.94 0.84
N LEU A 23 3.68 8.62 0.75
CA LEU A 23 2.49 7.88 0.33
C LEU A 23 1.31 8.15 1.26
N TYR A 24 1.55 8.17 2.58
CA TYR A 24 0.50 8.45 3.54
C TYR A 24 -0.14 9.83 3.31
N ARG A 25 0.66 10.88 3.19
CA ARG A 25 0.16 12.25 3.00
C ARG A 25 -0.53 12.45 1.67
N GLU A 26 -0.03 11.84 0.61
CA GLU A 26 -0.47 12.09 -0.76
C GLU A 26 -1.65 11.21 -1.19
N ALA A 27 -1.78 10.02 -0.64
CA ALA A 27 -2.82 9.06 -1.05
C ALA A 27 -3.59 8.46 0.14
N VAL A 28 -2.92 7.77 1.08
CA VAL A 28 -3.59 7.00 2.14
C VAL A 28 -4.47 7.89 3.01
N GLY A 29 -3.91 8.98 3.54
CA GLY A 29 -4.62 9.92 4.41
C GLY A 29 -5.87 10.53 3.75
N PRO A 30 -5.75 11.13 2.57
CA PRO A 30 -6.90 11.62 1.80
C PRO A 30 -7.96 10.55 1.53
N LEU A 31 -7.57 9.35 1.10
CA LEU A 31 -8.51 8.24 0.86
C LEU A 31 -9.22 7.80 2.14
N MET A 32 -8.49 7.65 3.24
CA MET A 32 -9.09 7.32 4.54
C MET A 32 -10.06 8.41 5.00
N ASN A 33 -9.68 9.68 4.86
CA ASN A 33 -10.57 10.79 5.24
C ASN A 33 -11.86 10.76 4.42
N GLU A 34 -11.76 10.67 3.11
CA GLU A 34 -12.92 10.74 2.23
C GLU A 34 -13.82 9.50 2.29
N ARG A 35 -13.25 8.29 2.28
CA ARG A 35 -14.02 7.03 2.23
C ARG A 35 -14.41 6.48 3.60
N MET A 36 -13.65 6.79 4.65
CA MET A 36 -13.91 6.30 6.00
C MET A 36 -14.43 7.40 6.92
N ARG A 37 -13.57 8.39 7.26
CA ARG A 37 -13.89 9.34 8.32
C ARG A 37 -15.14 10.17 8.02
N LYS A 38 -15.27 10.71 6.83
CA LYS A 38 -16.47 11.48 6.44
C LYS A 38 -17.72 10.63 6.55
N ARG A 39 -17.66 9.38 6.06
CA ARG A 39 -18.81 8.48 6.09
C ARG A 39 -19.18 8.01 7.50
N LEU A 40 -18.18 7.60 8.29
CA LEU A 40 -18.39 6.96 9.59
C LEU A 40 -18.61 7.97 10.73
N VAL A 41 -17.91 9.09 10.71
CA VAL A 41 -17.90 10.07 11.79
C VAL A 41 -18.77 11.27 11.45
N ASN A 42 -18.54 11.89 10.32
CA ASN A 42 -19.19 13.15 9.95
C ASN A 42 -20.54 12.96 9.24
N ARG A 43 -20.84 11.75 8.74
CA ARG A 43 -22.00 11.44 7.86
C ARG A 43 -22.07 12.37 6.64
N GLU A 44 -20.90 12.72 6.10
CA GLU A 44 -20.74 13.57 4.93
C GLU A 44 -20.49 12.72 3.68
N SER A 45 -20.84 13.29 2.52
CA SER A 45 -20.46 12.71 1.24
C SER A 45 -18.99 12.95 0.93
N PRO A 46 -18.28 11.98 0.32
CA PRO A 46 -16.89 12.18 -0.07
C PRO A 46 -16.76 13.21 -1.20
N ASP A 47 -15.66 13.97 -1.17
CA ASP A 47 -15.27 14.84 -2.28
C ASP A 47 -14.66 14.00 -3.41
N THR A 48 -15.35 13.95 -4.54
CA THR A 48 -14.94 13.15 -5.70
C THR A 48 -13.65 13.65 -6.35
N ARG A 49 -13.32 14.93 -6.21
CA ARG A 49 -12.08 15.53 -6.72
C ARG A 49 -10.90 15.03 -5.90
N ILE A 50 -11.01 15.13 -4.57
CA ILE A 50 -9.96 14.63 -3.65
C ILE A 50 -9.74 13.13 -3.84
N LEU A 51 -10.82 12.35 -3.98
CA LEU A 51 -10.72 10.92 -4.25
C LEU A 51 -9.96 10.63 -5.56
N ARG A 52 -10.31 11.34 -6.64
CA ARG A 52 -9.66 11.16 -7.95
C ARG A 52 -8.17 11.51 -7.89
N ASP A 53 -7.84 12.63 -7.25
CA ASP A 53 -6.45 13.06 -7.11
C ASP A 53 -5.64 12.07 -6.27
N ALA A 54 -6.19 11.59 -5.16
CA ALA A 54 -5.54 10.61 -4.30
C ALA A 54 -5.34 9.25 -5.00
N MET A 55 -6.32 8.79 -5.80
CA MET A 55 -6.20 7.56 -6.58
C MET A 55 -5.14 7.69 -7.69
N ARG A 56 -5.09 8.86 -8.38
CA ARG A 56 -4.04 9.14 -9.37
C ARG A 56 -2.66 9.11 -8.73
N THR A 57 -2.52 9.78 -7.59
CA THR A 57 -1.25 9.80 -6.86
C THR A 57 -0.88 8.41 -6.31
N ALA A 58 -1.85 7.60 -5.88
CA ALA A 58 -1.59 6.20 -5.52
C ALA A 58 -1.01 5.41 -6.71
N SER A 59 -1.51 5.63 -7.93
CA SER A 59 -0.94 5.00 -9.14
C SER A 59 0.50 5.46 -9.40
N GLU A 60 0.83 6.73 -9.21
CA GLU A 60 2.20 7.23 -9.32
C GLU A 60 3.16 6.55 -8.31
N HIS A 61 2.65 6.21 -7.12
CA HIS A 61 3.41 5.42 -6.15
C HIS A 61 3.55 3.95 -6.56
N LEU A 62 2.58 3.36 -7.26
CA LEU A 62 2.74 2.03 -7.85
C LEU A 62 3.81 2.04 -8.95
N ASP A 63 3.90 3.08 -9.78
CA ASP A 63 4.98 3.26 -10.76
C ASP A 63 6.36 3.27 -10.07
N TYR A 64 6.45 3.94 -8.93
CA TYR A 64 7.69 3.95 -8.15
C TYR A 64 8.03 2.57 -7.55
N LEU A 65 7.04 1.81 -7.11
CA LEU A 65 7.23 0.44 -6.67
C LEU A 65 7.71 -0.46 -7.81
N ASP A 66 7.07 -0.38 -8.98
CA ASP A 66 7.50 -1.11 -10.17
C ASP A 66 8.96 -0.77 -10.54
N TYR A 67 9.34 0.51 -10.51
CA TYR A 67 10.73 0.92 -10.73
C TYR A 67 11.70 0.29 -9.72
N LEU A 68 11.36 0.23 -8.43
CA LEU A 68 12.21 -0.40 -7.42
C LEU A 68 12.33 -1.91 -7.64
N LEU A 69 11.24 -2.55 -8.06
CA LEU A 69 11.15 -4.00 -8.24
C LEU A 69 11.67 -4.49 -9.61
N ASP A 70 11.90 -3.59 -10.56
CA ASP A 70 12.44 -3.94 -11.88
C ASP A 70 13.82 -4.59 -11.79
N HIS A 71 14.63 -4.14 -10.83
CA HIS A 71 16.00 -4.64 -10.63
C HIS A 71 16.22 -5.26 -9.25
N ARG A 72 15.18 -5.38 -8.44
CA ARG A 72 15.26 -5.87 -7.06
C ARG A 72 14.13 -6.83 -6.75
N ARG A 73 14.43 -7.84 -5.98
CA ARG A 73 13.39 -8.75 -5.47
C ARG A 73 12.58 -8.11 -4.32
N TRP A 74 13.20 -7.20 -3.57
CA TRP A 74 12.63 -6.49 -2.42
C TRP A 74 12.88 -5.00 -2.54
N LEU A 75 12.04 -4.18 -1.94
CA LEU A 75 12.01 -2.74 -2.17
C LEU A 75 13.31 -2.01 -1.83
N ALA A 76 14.03 -2.46 -0.80
CA ALA A 76 15.24 -1.78 -0.36
C ALA A 76 16.54 -2.54 -0.69
N GLY A 77 16.47 -3.73 -1.30
CA GLY A 77 17.68 -4.49 -1.61
C GLY A 77 17.47 -5.99 -1.79
N PRO A 78 18.48 -6.83 -1.49
CA PRO A 78 18.44 -8.25 -1.80
C PRO A 78 17.55 -9.07 -0.86
N GLY A 79 17.22 -8.54 0.32
CA GLY A 79 16.46 -9.23 1.36
C GLY A 79 15.22 -8.49 1.81
N LEU A 80 14.23 -9.26 2.25
CA LEU A 80 13.02 -8.74 2.87
C LEU A 80 13.36 -7.83 4.06
N SER A 81 12.76 -6.67 4.11
CA SER A 81 13.09 -5.64 5.10
C SER A 81 11.86 -4.94 5.67
N LEU A 82 12.05 -3.99 6.56
CA LEU A 82 10.98 -3.15 7.09
C LEU A 82 10.28 -2.38 5.97
N ALA A 83 10.99 -1.94 4.95
CA ALA A 83 10.43 -1.20 3.81
C ALA A 83 9.32 -1.99 3.10
N ASP A 84 9.48 -3.30 2.94
CA ASP A 84 8.47 -4.16 2.31
C ASP A 84 7.21 -4.26 3.15
N PHE A 85 7.34 -4.43 4.46
CA PHE A 85 6.18 -4.50 5.35
C PHE A 85 5.44 -3.17 5.43
N THR A 86 6.16 -2.07 5.52
CA THR A 86 5.57 -0.72 5.54
C THR A 86 4.79 -0.44 4.26
N ALA A 87 5.41 -0.67 3.11
CA ALA A 87 4.74 -0.50 1.82
C ALA A 87 3.49 -1.39 1.69
N ALA A 88 3.61 -2.67 2.03
CA ALA A 88 2.50 -3.60 1.95
C ALA A 88 1.35 -3.22 2.90
N ALA A 89 1.65 -2.74 4.10
CA ALA A 89 0.65 -2.27 5.06
C ALA A 89 -0.14 -1.07 4.51
N HIS A 90 0.55 -0.07 3.97
CA HIS A 90 -0.11 1.09 3.34
C HIS A 90 -0.92 0.70 2.10
N LEU A 91 -0.37 -0.17 1.24
CA LEU A 91 -1.11 -0.67 0.08
C LEU A 91 -2.36 -1.45 0.49
N SER A 92 -2.30 -2.22 1.59
CA SER A 92 -3.48 -2.96 2.05
C SER A 92 -4.63 -2.03 2.47
N VAL A 93 -4.34 -0.85 3.00
CA VAL A 93 -5.37 0.17 3.30
C VAL A 93 -5.99 0.69 2.01
N ILE A 94 -5.18 1.05 1.01
CA ILE A 94 -5.68 1.59 -0.26
C ILE A 94 -6.45 0.51 -1.03
N ASP A 95 -5.97 -0.73 -1.02
CA ASP A 95 -6.61 -1.89 -1.63
C ASP A 95 -7.94 -2.23 -0.94
N TYR A 96 -7.98 -2.24 0.40
CA TYR A 96 -9.21 -2.39 1.18
C TYR A 96 -10.27 -1.36 0.79
N LEU A 97 -9.85 -0.12 0.59
CA LEU A 97 -10.73 0.96 0.16
C LEU A 97 -11.13 0.89 -1.33
N GLY A 98 -10.63 -0.10 -2.10
CA GLY A 98 -10.92 -0.25 -3.52
C GLY A 98 -10.40 0.91 -4.36
N ALA A 99 -9.25 1.46 -4.00
CA ALA A 99 -8.68 2.65 -4.65
C ALA A 99 -7.39 2.37 -5.44
N LEU A 100 -6.99 1.09 -5.58
CA LEU A 100 -5.87 0.68 -6.42
C LEU A 100 -6.34 0.17 -7.78
N ASP A 101 -5.70 0.67 -8.83
CA ASP A 101 -5.78 0.09 -10.16
C ASP A 101 -4.52 -0.73 -10.43
N TRP A 102 -4.65 -2.04 -10.44
CA TRP A 102 -3.53 -2.97 -10.63
C TRP A 102 -3.10 -3.14 -12.10
N ARG A 103 -3.84 -2.54 -13.03
CA ARG A 103 -3.54 -2.64 -14.47
C ARG A 103 -2.24 -1.90 -14.77
N GLY A 104 -1.32 -2.59 -15.45
CA GLY A 104 0.00 -2.04 -15.77
C GLY A 104 1.07 -2.22 -14.69
N HIS A 105 0.70 -2.61 -13.47
CA HIS A 105 1.60 -2.71 -12.32
C HIS A 105 1.91 -4.17 -11.93
N LYS A 106 2.36 -4.95 -12.91
CA LYS A 106 2.57 -6.40 -12.71
C LYS A 106 3.60 -6.72 -11.64
N GLN A 107 4.74 -6.04 -11.62
CA GLN A 107 5.81 -6.30 -10.66
C GLN A 107 5.36 -6.00 -9.23
N THR A 108 4.72 -4.87 -9.03
CA THR A 108 4.15 -4.50 -7.72
C THR A 108 3.05 -5.48 -7.30
N LYS A 109 2.20 -5.89 -8.21
CA LYS A 109 1.14 -6.87 -7.95
C LYS A 109 1.71 -8.22 -7.53
N ASP A 110 2.69 -8.75 -8.27
CA ASP A 110 3.37 -10.01 -7.97
C ASP A 110 4.08 -9.94 -6.60
N TRP A 111 4.79 -8.85 -6.31
CA TRP A 111 5.42 -8.62 -5.01
C TRP A 111 4.38 -8.51 -3.88
N TYR A 112 3.28 -7.79 -4.10
CA TYR A 112 2.21 -7.66 -3.09
C TYR A 112 1.52 -9.00 -2.82
N ALA A 113 1.32 -9.85 -3.83
CA ALA A 113 0.84 -11.22 -3.66
C ALA A 113 1.78 -12.05 -2.75
N VAL A 114 3.09 -11.90 -2.91
CA VAL A 114 4.08 -12.53 -2.01
C VAL A 114 3.96 -11.98 -0.59
N MET A 115 3.71 -10.69 -0.41
CA MET A 115 3.48 -10.11 0.93
C MET A 115 2.19 -10.65 1.56
N LYS A 116 1.09 -10.69 0.81
CA LYS A 116 -0.21 -11.24 1.26
C LYS A 116 -0.12 -12.72 1.66
N SER A 117 0.72 -13.51 1.02
CA SER A 117 0.90 -14.93 1.32
C SER A 117 1.59 -15.22 2.66
N ARG A 118 2.23 -14.22 3.26
CA ARG A 118 2.99 -14.40 4.51
C ARG A 118 2.08 -14.65 5.71
N PRO A 119 2.43 -15.62 6.58
CA PRO A 119 1.65 -15.91 7.77
C PRO A 119 1.41 -14.69 8.68
N CYS A 120 2.41 -13.79 8.79
CA CYS A 120 2.29 -12.58 9.60
C CYS A 120 1.39 -11.50 8.98
N PHE A 121 1.11 -11.57 7.68
CA PHE A 121 0.26 -10.60 6.96
C PHE A 121 -1.19 -11.09 6.82
N ARG A 122 -1.39 -12.42 6.79
CA ARG A 122 -2.72 -13.04 6.58
C ARG A 122 -3.81 -12.58 7.55
N PRO A 123 -3.56 -12.44 8.87
CA PRO A 123 -4.60 -11.97 9.78
C PRO A 123 -5.20 -10.62 9.39
N LEU A 124 -4.37 -9.69 8.88
CA LEU A 124 -4.82 -8.39 8.40
C LEU A 124 -5.84 -8.50 7.26
N LEU A 125 -5.66 -9.46 6.36
CA LEU A 125 -6.57 -9.68 5.22
C LEU A 125 -7.93 -10.23 5.64
N GLY A 126 -8.05 -10.81 6.83
CA GLY A 126 -9.30 -11.32 7.39
C GLY A 126 -10.13 -10.27 8.11
N GLU A 127 -9.55 -9.14 8.46
CA GLU A 127 -10.26 -8.07 9.17
C GLU A 127 -11.30 -7.41 8.28
N ARG A 128 -12.45 -7.07 8.87
CA ARG A 128 -13.58 -6.41 8.17
C ARG A 128 -14.12 -5.27 9.01
N MET A 129 -14.40 -4.17 8.33
CA MET A 129 -15.15 -3.05 8.90
C MET A 129 -16.63 -3.22 8.58
N GLU A 130 -17.51 -2.89 9.55
CA GLU A 130 -18.95 -3.08 9.40
C GLU A 130 -19.57 -2.31 8.22
N VAL A 131 -19.01 -1.17 7.88
CA VAL A 131 -19.62 -0.21 6.93
C VAL A 131 -18.89 -0.13 5.59
N ILE A 132 -17.66 -0.62 5.54
CA ILE A 132 -16.82 -0.56 4.33
C ILE A 132 -16.43 -1.97 3.93
N VAL A 133 -17.00 -2.42 2.82
CA VAL A 133 -16.70 -3.75 2.26
C VAL A 133 -15.54 -3.62 1.28
N PRO A 134 -14.45 -4.38 1.44
CA PRO A 134 -13.35 -4.36 0.50
C PRO A 134 -13.74 -5.02 -0.84
N PRO A 135 -12.98 -4.75 -1.92
CA PRO A 135 -13.13 -5.47 -3.18
C PRO A 135 -12.99 -6.99 -3.01
N GLY A 136 -13.66 -7.76 -3.86
CA GLY A 136 -13.68 -9.23 -3.77
C GLY A 136 -12.32 -9.92 -4.00
N HIS A 137 -11.30 -9.18 -4.42
CA HIS A 137 -9.92 -9.67 -4.56
C HIS A 137 -9.05 -9.39 -3.33
N TYR A 138 -9.52 -8.57 -2.37
CA TYR A 138 -8.69 -8.06 -1.27
C TYR A 138 -8.03 -9.17 -0.45
N ASP A 139 -8.75 -10.23 -0.11
CA ASP A 139 -8.25 -11.37 0.69
C ASP A 139 -7.61 -12.48 -0.15
N LYS A 140 -7.61 -12.35 -1.47
CA LYS A 140 -7.00 -13.33 -2.37
C LYS A 140 -5.51 -13.02 -2.58
N VAL A 141 -4.69 -14.07 -2.62
CA VAL A 141 -3.26 -13.94 -2.93
C VAL A 141 -3.06 -13.78 -4.43
N ASP A 142 -3.79 -14.55 -5.21
CA ASP A 142 -3.81 -14.53 -6.67
C ASP A 142 -5.04 -13.72 -7.15
N PHE A 143 -4.86 -12.49 -7.49
CA PHE A 143 -5.94 -11.59 -7.88
C PHE A 143 -5.64 -10.81 -9.18
#